data_c184dbb17f97c816e09bb7c5a5e72831
#
_entry.id   c184dbb17f97c816e09bb7c5a5e72831
#
_cell.length_a   1.000
_cell.length_b   1.000
_cell.length_c   1.000
_cell.angle_alpha   90.00
_cell.angle_beta   90.00
_cell.angle_gamma   90.00
#
_symmetry.space_group_name_H-M   'P 1'
#
loop_
_entity.id
_entity.type
_entity.pdbx_description
1 polymer ?
#
loop_
_entity_poly.entity_id
_entity_poly.type
_entity_poly.pdbx_seq_one_letter_code
_entity_poly.pdbx_strand_id
1 'polypeptide(L)'
;MKKIFIFSGLGADKRVFSKLNLKEFEVVHIEWLPSIKNENLSNYVNRLAEYYQIPASGANVLGISFGGMCIVELAKTYDFNKIVLISTAISSSNLPSYHKIFRYFPIYKLFPSQLIVTPTRIHHFLFGVTDAVDRKLLNAIIRDSNSGFFRWALYSILNWDSLEIPKKFLHLHGDKDRIIPIINCNSVRRIAGGGHLMILTHHNEISILIKEYLNE
;
A
#
# COMPACT_ATOMS: atom_id res chain seq x y z
N MET A 1 -13.45 -21.41 -0.88
CA MET A 1 -13.04 -20.21 -0.12
C MET A 1 -13.13 -19.01 -1.05
N LYS A 2 -13.52 -17.82 -0.55
CA LYS A 2 -13.47 -16.58 -1.35
C LYS A 2 -12.01 -16.24 -1.61
N LYS A 3 -11.65 -15.94 -2.89
CA LYS A 3 -10.30 -15.53 -3.27
C LYS A 3 -10.12 -14.03 -3.02
N ILE A 4 -8.94 -13.63 -2.51
CA ILE A 4 -8.56 -12.24 -2.30
C ILE A 4 -7.14 -12.00 -2.83
N PHE A 5 -6.96 -10.97 -3.66
CA PHE A 5 -5.67 -10.53 -4.18
C PHE A 5 -5.14 -9.42 -3.27
N ILE A 6 -3.92 -9.58 -2.73
CA ILE A 6 -3.37 -8.63 -1.77
C ILE A 6 -2.08 -7.99 -2.26
N PHE A 7 -2.06 -6.65 -2.22
CA PHE A 7 -0.99 -5.78 -2.71
C PHE A 7 -0.24 -5.17 -1.54
N SER A 8 1.06 -5.40 -1.46
CA SER A 8 1.92 -4.83 -0.41
C SER A 8 2.21 -3.34 -0.63
N GLY A 9 2.95 -2.71 0.28
CA GLY A 9 3.41 -1.34 0.13
C GLY A 9 4.66 -1.21 -0.74
N LEU A 10 5.10 0.04 -0.97
CA LEU A 10 6.34 0.36 -1.66
C LEU A 10 7.54 -0.29 -0.98
N GLY A 11 8.29 -1.08 -1.74
CA GLY A 11 9.45 -1.81 -1.23
C GLY A 11 9.13 -2.91 -0.22
N ALA A 12 7.85 -3.24 -0.05
CA ALA A 12 7.39 -4.31 0.83
C ALA A 12 6.97 -5.56 0.04
N ASP A 13 6.86 -6.68 0.74
CA ASP A 13 6.42 -7.96 0.21
C ASP A 13 5.37 -8.60 1.14
N LYS A 14 5.02 -9.87 0.87
CA LYS A 14 4.00 -10.61 1.63
C LYS A 14 4.22 -10.67 3.15
N ARG A 15 5.45 -10.46 3.63
CA ARG A 15 5.78 -10.49 5.06
C ARG A 15 5.03 -9.43 5.88
N VAL A 16 4.62 -8.31 5.28
CA VAL A 16 3.83 -7.28 5.99
C VAL A 16 2.46 -7.78 6.43
N PHE A 17 1.94 -8.85 5.80
CA PHE A 17 0.65 -9.46 6.11
C PHE A 17 0.74 -10.65 7.08
N SER A 18 1.96 -10.97 7.56
CA SER A 18 2.23 -12.20 8.35
C SER A 18 1.42 -12.34 9.63
N LYS A 19 0.94 -11.24 10.20
CA LYS A 19 0.13 -11.23 11.42
C LYS A 19 -1.39 -11.20 11.15
N LEU A 20 -1.83 -10.97 9.90
CA LEU A 20 -3.25 -10.97 9.57
C LEU A 20 -3.82 -12.39 9.61
N ASN A 21 -4.98 -12.52 10.22
CA ASN A 21 -5.74 -13.76 10.21
C ASN A 21 -6.74 -13.80 9.04
N LEU A 22 -6.27 -14.25 7.88
CA LEU A 22 -7.06 -14.39 6.65
C LEU A 22 -7.27 -15.87 6.25
N LYS A 23 -7.23 -16.80 7.22
CA LYS A 23 -7.31 -18.26 6.98
C LYS A 23 -8.60 -18.72 6.28
N GLU A 24 -9.67 -17.92 6.34
CA GLU A 24 -10.96 -18.21 5.70
C GLU A 24 -10.97 -17.89 4.20
N PHE A 25 -9.90 -17.26 3.69
CA PHE A 25 -9.79 -16.80 2.31
C PHE A 25 -8.64 -17.53 1.58
N GLU A 26 -8.80 -17.68 0.28
CA GLU A 26 -7.71 -18.06 -0.61
C GLU A 26 -6.92 -16.79 -0.94
N VAL A 27 -5.76 -16.59 -0.28
CA VAL A 27 -4.96 -15.39 -0.42
C VAL A 27 -3.96 -15.52 -1.54
N VAL A 28 -4.05 -14.61 -2.52
CA VAL A 28 -3.07 -14.46 -3.60
C VAL A 28 -2.23 -13.22 -3.32
N HIS A 29 -0.97 -13.41 -2.96
CA HIS A 29 -0.02 -12.31 -2.77
C HIS A 29 0.48 -11.81 -4.11
N ILE A 30 0.31 -10.51 -4.37
CA ILE A 30 0.83 -9.86 -5.55
C ILE A 30 2.28 -9.44 -5.27
N GLU A 31 3.22 -10.05 -5.98
CA GLU A 31 4.64 -9.66 -5.95
C GLU A 31 4.91 -8.63 -7.06
N TRP A 32 5.73 -7.65 -6.76
CA TRP A 32 6.01 -6.57 -7.69
C TRP A 32 6.84 -7.06 -8.87
N LEU A 33 6.35 -6.81 -10.08
CA LEU A 33 7.10 -7.02 -11.31
C LEU A 33 8.12 -5.89 -11.50
N PRO A 34 9.23 -6.13 -12.20
CA PRO A 34 10.09 -5.04 -12.65
C PRO A 34 9.33 -4.01 -13.48
N SER A 35 9.53 -2.73 -13.23
CA SER A 35 8.96 -1.66 -14.05
C SER A 35 9.63 -1.61 -15.42
N ILE A 36 8.89 -1.21 -16.44
CA ILE A 36 9.39 -1.00 -17.78
C ILE A 36 9.76 0.48 -17.92
N LYS A 37 10.74 0.80 -18.78
CA LYS A 37 11.16 2.19 -19.02
C LYS A 37 9.97 3.04 -19.50
N ASN A 38 9.78 4.19 -18.88
CA ASN A 38 8.68 5.14 -19.16
C ASN A 38 7.26 4.60 -18.88
N GLU A 39 7.13 3.49 -18.15
CA GLU A 39 5.83 2.95 -17.77
C GLU A 39 5.20 3.84 -16.69
N ASN A 40 3.96 4.29 -16.93
CA ASN A 40 3.17 5.01 -15.93
C ASN A 40 2.45 4.02 -15.00
N LEU A 41 1.88 4.54 -13.90
CA LEU A 41 1.22 3.69 -12.89
C LEU A 41 0.05 2.90 -13.48
N SER A 42 -0.78 3.52 -14.33
CA SER A 42 -1.95 2.84 -14.93
C SER A 42 -1.53 1.64 -15.78
N ASN A 43 -0.54 1.82 -16.67
CA ASN A 43 -0.04 0.72 -17.50
C ASN A 43 0.58 -0.39 -16.64
N TYR A 44 1.36 -0.02 -15.63
CA TYR A 44 1.98 -0.98 -14.73
C TYR A 44 0.94 -1.83 -13.99
N VAL A 45 -0.08 -1.21 -13.41
CA VAL A 45 -1.07 -1.97 -12.62
C VAL A 45 -1.96 -2.86 -13.50
N ASN A 46 -2.27 -2.44 -14.73
CA ASN A 46 -2.99 -3.28 -15.68
C ASN A 46 -2.14 -4.50 -16.09
N ARG A 47 -0.87 -4.31 -16.43
CA ARG A 47 0.07 -5.41 -16.72
C ARG A 47 0.24 -6.36 -15.53
N LEU A 48 0.28 -5.81 -14.31
CA LEU A 48 0.35 -6.60 -13.08
C LEU A 48 -0.93 -7.43 -12.90
N ALA A 49 -2.10 -6.85 -13.13
CA ALA A 49 -3.39 -7.51 -13.04
C ALA A 49 -3.53 -8.63 -14.10
N GLU A 50 -3.07 -8.40 -15.32
CA GLU A 50 -3.02 -9.43 -16.39
C GLU A 50 -2.09 -10.58 -16.00
N TYR A 51 -0.88 -10.30 -15.51
CA TYR A 51 0.08 -11.31 -15.08
C TYR A 51 -0.48 -12.23 -14.00
N TYR A 52 -1.18 -11.67 -13.01
CA TYR A 52 -1.81 -12.43 -11.92
C TYR A 52 -3.21 -12.92 -12.26
N GLN A 53 -3.70 -12.71 -13.48
CA GLN A 53 -5.03 -13.09 -13.93
C GLN A 53 -6.13 -12.62 -12.97
N ILE A 54 -6.03 -11.36 -12.51
CA ILE A 54 -7.05 -10.77 -11.66
C ILE A 54 -8.31 -10.56 -12.50
N PRO A 55 -9.47 -11.12 -12.11
CA PRO A 55 -10.71 -10.91 -12.85
C PRO A 55 -11.08 -9.44 -12.94
N ALA A 56 -11.41 -8.95 -14.13
CA ALA A 56 -11.82 -7.57 -14.35
C ALA A 56 -13.14 -7.22 -13.63
N SER A 57 -13.93 -8.22 -13.24
CA SER A 57 -15.16 -8.07 -12.45
C SER A 57 -15.25 -9.13 -11.35
N GLY A 58 -15.79 -8.74 -10.19
CA GLY A 58 -16.12 -9.64 -9.08
C GLY A 58 -14.94 -10.06 -8.19
N ALA A 59 -13.71 -9.62 -8.46
CA ALA A 59 -12.57 -9.91 -7.59
C ALA A 59 -12.64 -9.15 -6.25
N ASN A 60 -12.12 -9.77 -5.17
CA ASN A 60 -11.85 -9.08 -3.90
C ASN A 60 -10.38 -8.69 -3.85
N VAL A 61 -10.11 -7.46 -3.44
CA VAL A 61 -8.75 -6.91 -3.39
C VAL A 61 -8.47 -6.23 -2.05
N LEU A 62 -7.22 -6.33 -1.58
CA LEU A 62 -6.71 -5.64 -0.41
C LEU A 62 -5.38 -5.00 -0.73
N GLY A 63 -5.20 -3.72 -0.40
CA GLY A 63 -3.94 -3.02 -0.62
C GLY A 63 -3.51 -2.18 0.56
N ILE A 64 -2.21 -2.24 0.86
CA ILE A 64 -1.58 -1.37 1.85
C ILE A 64 -0.72 -0.31 1.16
N SER A 65 -0.82 0.95 1.58
CA SER A 65 0.05 2.05 1.14
C SER A 65 0.06 2.15 -0.40
N PHE A 66 1.21 2.02 -1.06
CA PHE A 66 1.32 2.01 -2.53
C PHE A 66 0.43 0.94 -3.19
N GLY A 67 0.29 -0.24 -2.58
CA GLY A 67 -0.62 -1.28 -3.08
C GLY A 67 -2.09 -0.84 -3.07
N GLY A 68 -2.49 -0.03 -2.08
CA GLY A 68 -3.81 0.60 -2.07
C GLY A 68 -3.99 1.59 -3.22
N MET A 69 -2.97 2.42 -3.51
CA MET A 69 -2.99 3.33 -4.67
C MET A 69 -3.08 2.57 -5.99
N CYS A 70 -2.38 1.42 -6.11
CA CYS A 70 -2.49 0.54 -7.28
C CYS A 70 -3.93 0.01 -7.48
N ILE A 71 -4.60 -0.38 -6.40
CA ILE A 71 -6.00 -0.82 -6.45
C ILE A 71 -6.93 0.33 -6.84
N VAL A 72 -6.73 1.54 -6.30
CA VAL A 72 -7.50 2.73 -6.70
C VAL A 72 -7.34 3.00 -8.21
N GLU A 73 -6.13 2.85 -8.74
CA GLU A 73 -5.87 3.03 -10.16
C GLU A 73 -6.54 1.95 -11.01
N LEU A 74 -6.47 0.67 -10.59
CA LEU A 74 -7.18 -0.44 -11.24
C LEU A 74 -8.70 -0.28 -11.21
N ALA A 75 -9.27 0.23 -10.12
CA ALA A 75 -10.71 0.40 -9.95
C ALA A 75 -11.35 1.39 -10.94
N LYS A 76 -10.54 2.10 -11.73
CA LYS A 76 -11.03 2.91 -12.87
C LYS A 76 -11.54 2.05 -14.03
N THR A 77 -11.01 0.84 -14.17
CA THR A 77 -11.30 -0.07 -15.29
C THR A 77 -11.77 -1.45 -14.83
N TYR A 78 -11.57 -1.80 -13.56
CA TYR A 78 -11.98 -3.05 -12.95
C TYR A 78 -13.19 -2.84 -12.02
N ASP A 79 -14.17 -3.73 -12.09
CA ASP A 79 -15.35 -3.74 -11.22
C ASP A 79 -15.16 -4.75 -10.07
N PHE A 80 -14.44 -4.35 -9.04
CA PHE A 80 -14.16 -5.20 -7.88
C PHE A 80 -15.40 -5.41 -7.01
N ASN A 81 -15.59 -6.63 -6.50
CA ASN A 81 -16.66 -6.97 -5.55
C ASN A 81 -16.41 -6.30 -4.19
N LYS A 82 -15.23 -6.47 -3.63
CA LYS A 82 -14.82 -5.86 -2.35
C LYS A 82 -13.43 -5.25 -2.47
N ILE A 83 -13.28 -4.03 -1.98
CA ILE A 83 -12.01 -3.30 -1.94
C ILE A 83 -11.68 -2.98 -0.49
N VAL A 84 -10.51 -3.42 -0.01
CA VAL A 84 -9.96 -3.04 1.31
C VAL A 84 -8.70 -2.22 1.11
N LEU A 85 -8.68 -1.01 1.65
CA LEU A 85 -7.58 -0.06 1.55
C LEU A 85 -7.03 0.22 2.95
N ILE A 86 -5.72 0.07 3.15
CA ILE A 86 -5.07 0.21 4.46
C ILE A 86 -3.91 1.19 4.35
N SER A 87 -3.86 2.21 5.23
CA SER A 87 -2.75 3.19 5.31
C SER A 87 -2.36 3.76 3.93
N THR A 88 -3.34 4.16 3.12
CA THR A 88 -3.14 4.59 1.73
C THR A 88 -3.89 5.88 1.42
N ALA A 89 -3.49 6.56 0.35
CA ALA A 89 -4.26 7.63 -0.26
C ALA A 89 -5.27 7.04 -1.25
N ILE A 90 -6.52 7.50 -1.21
CA ILE A 90 -7.59 7.08 -2.14
C ILE A 90 -7.76 8.07 -3.29
N SER A 91 -7.10 9.22 -3.22
CA SER A 91 -6.99 10.20 -4.29
C SER A 91 -5.72 11.04 -4.08
N SER A 92 -5.26 11.73 -5.12
CA SER A 92 -4.09 12.61 -5.02
C SER A 92 -4.29 13.78 -4.04
N SER A 93 -5.54 14.16 -3.75
CA SER A 93 -5.88 15.19 -2.74
C SER A 93 -5.60 14.75 -1.30
N ASN A 94 -5.47 13.44 -1.05
CA ASN A 94 -5.12 12.90 0.26
C ASN A 94 -3.61 12.84 0.51
N LEU A 95 -2.78 13.10 -0.52
CA LEU A 95 -1.34 13.14 -0.35
C LEU A 95 -0.90 14.42 0.35
N PRO A 96 0.07 14.34 1.29
CA PRO A 96 0.56 15.51 2.01
C PRO A 96 1.16 16.56 1.08
N SER A 97 1.12 17.84 1.49
CA SER A 97 1.60 18.96 0.66
C SER A 97 3.10 18.86 0.28
N TYR A 98 3.93 18.23 1.12
CA TYR A 98 5.34 17.98 0.79
C TYR A 98 5.54 17.06 -0.42
N HIS A 99 4.54 16.26 -0.78
CA HIS A 99 4.52 15.48 -2.01
C HIS A 99 4.76 16.37 -3.24
N LYS A 100 4.14 17.54 -3.32
CA LYS A 100 4.35 18.52 -4.41
C LYS A 100 5.79 19.01 -4.45
N ILE A 101 6.41 19.25 -3.28
CA ILE A 101 7.81 19.69 -3.18
C ILE A 101 8.73 18.63 -3.80
N PHE A 102 8.58 17.36 -3.41
CA PHE A 102 9.39 16.26 -3.96
C PHE A 102 9.11 15.96 -5.43
N ARG A 103 7.92 16.29 -5.94
CA ARG A 103 7.61 16.22 -7.37
C ARG A 103 8.46 17.22 -8.17
N TYR A 104 8.56 18.47 -7.71
CA TYR A 104 9.32 19.52 -8.39
C TYR A 104 10.83 19.46 -8.10
N PHE A 105 11.21 19.02 -6.92
CA PHE A 105 12.59 18.87 -6.48
C PHE A 105 12.87 17.40 -6.14
N PRO A 106 13.14 16.55 -7.13
CA PRO A 106 13.26 15.10 -6.94
C PRO A 106 14.61 14.70 -6.33
N ILE A 107 14.92 15.20 -5.15
CA ILE A 107 16.19 14.96 -4.43
C ILE A 107 16.46 13.47 -4.19
N TYR A 108 15.41 12.63 -4.12
CA TYR A 108 15.54 11.19 -3.97
C TYR A 108 16.32 10.53 -5.12
N LYS A 109 16.40 11.17 -6.30
CA LYS A 109 17.21 10.72 -7.44
C LYS A 109 18.71 10.82 -7.17
N LEU A 110 19.12 11.70 -6.25
CA LEU A 110 20.52 11.93 -5.89
C LEU A 110 21.05 10.90 -4.89
N PHE A 111 20.15 10.19 -4.18
CA PHE A 111 20.58 9.19 -3.20
C PHE A 111 21.09 7.92 -3.89
N PRO A 112 22.25 7.39 -3.50
CA PRO A 112 22.72 6.07 -3.93
C PRO A 112 21.69 4.97 -3.63
N SER A 113 21.60 3.96 -4.49
CA SER A 113 20.62 2.87 -4.34
C SER A 113 20.78 2.14 -3.00
N GLN A 114 22.01 2.03 -2.50
CA GLN A 114 22.32 1.39 -1.22
C GLN A 114 21.66 2.11 -0.04
N LEU A 115 21.56 3.44 -0.07
CA LEU A 115 20.90 4.19 1.01
C LEU A 115 19.39 3.96 1.05
N ILE A 116 18.77 3.70 -0.09
CA ILE A 116 17.32 3.44 -0.20
C ILE A 116 16.95 2.15 0.54
N VAL A 117 17.81 1.13 0.46
CA VAL A 117 17.57 -0.19 1.06
C VAL A 117 18.31 -0.37 2.40
N THR A 118 18.78 0.71 3.01
CA THR A 118 19.43 0.68 4.32
C THR A 118 18.44 1.05 5.42
N PRO A 119 18.11 0.12 6.33
CA PRO A 119 17.22 0.41 7.45
C PRO A 119 17.83 1.42 8.42
N THR A 120 17.04 2.36 8.88
CA THR A 120 17.43 3.36 9.87
C THR A 120 16.40 3.49 10.99
N ARG A 121 16.77 4.14 12.10
CA ARG A 121 15.83 4.45 13.19
C ARG A 121 14.69 5.36 12.71
N ILE A 122 14.93 6.19 11.69
CA ILE A 122 13.91 7.05 11.09
C ILE A 122 12.79 6.22 10.47
N HIS A 123 13.11 5.10 9.82
CA HIS A 123 12.08 4.19 9.29
C HIS A 123 11.18 3.66 10.42
N HIS A 124 11.73 3.22 11.56
CA HIS A 124 10.91 2.74 12.69
C HIS A 124 9.96 3.82 13.19
N PHE A 125 10.43 5.08 13.28
CA PHE A 125 9.63 6.22 13.70
C PHE A 125 8.52 6.56 12.69
N LEU A 126 8.85 6.64 11.40
CA LEU A 126 7.90 6.98 10.35
C LEU A 126 6.82 5.91 10.16
N PHE A 127 7.23 4.63 10.18
CA PHE A 127 6.30 3.51 10.05
C PHE A 127 5.51 3.21 11.34
N GLY A 128 5.85 3.85 12.46
CA GLY A 128 5.16 3.68 13.74
C GLY A 128 5.41 2.32 14.38
N VAL A 129 6.59 1.70 14.16
CA VAL A 129 6.95 0.38 14.67
C VAL A 129 7.81 0.52 15.93
N THR A 130 7.28 0.03 17.07
CA THR A 130 7.94 0.13 18.38
C THR A 130 8.47 -1.20 18.91
N ASP A 131 7.80 -2.31 18.58
CA ASP A 131 8.18 -3.65 18.99
C ASP A 131 9.46 -4.15 18.29
N ALA A 132 10.31 -4.89 19.00
CA ALA A 132 11.59 -5.35 18.49
C ALA A 132 11.47 -6.36 17.33
N VAL A 133 10.45 -7.24 17.39
CA VAL A 133 10.20 -8.26 16.35
C VAL A 133 9.75 -7.57 15.07
N ASP A 134 8.82 -6.62 15.18
CA ASP A 134 8.31 -5.87 14.03
C ASP A 134 9.39 -4.95 13.41
N ARG A 135 10.28 -4.35 14.24
CA ARG A 135 11.46 -3.62 13.74
C ARG A 135 12.41 -4.52 12.97
N LYS A 136 12.66 -5.73 13.47
CA LYS A 136 13.52 -6.72 12.77
C LYS A 136 12.92 -7.11 11.43
N LEU A 137 11.60 -7.35 11.40
CA LEU A 137 10.86 -7.65 10.19
C LEU A 137 10.92 -6.50 9.18
N LEU A 138 10.61 -5.26 9.60
CA LEU A 138 10.69 -4.07 8.76
C LEU A 138 12.10 -3.88 8.19
N ASN A 139 13.14 -4.06 9.00
CA ASN A 139 14.53 -3.96 8.56
C ASN A 139 14.87 -5.01 7.50
N ALA A 140 14.38 -6.24 7.64
CA ALA A 140 14.58 -7.29 6.63
C ALA A 140 13.87 -6.91 5.31
N ILE A 141 12.62 -6.48 5.38
CA ILE A 141 11.85 -6.04 4.21
C ILE A 141 12.57 -4.90 3.47
N ILE A 142 13.07 -3.88 4.20
CA ILE A 142 13.79 -2.76 3.58
C ILE A 142 15.07 -3.23 2.88
N ARG A 143 15.86 -4.12 3.49
CA ARG A 143 17.10 -4.64 2.89
C ARG A 143 16.85 -5.44 1.62
N ASP A 144 15.75 -6.20 1.59
CA ASP A 144 15.40 -7.07 0.47
C ASP A 144 14.68 -6.32 -0.65
N SER A 145 14.37 -5.02 -0.46
CA SER A 145 13.66 -4.20 -1.45
C SER A 145 14.50 -3.99 -2.70
N ASN A 146 13.86 -4.06 -3.86
CA ASN A 146 14.47 -3.68 -5.13
C ASN A 146 14.54 -2.16 -5.26
N SER A 147 15.74 -1.58 -5.22
CA SER A 147 15.96 -0.13 -5.26
C SER A 147 15.51 0.51 -6.58
N GLY A 148 15.58 -0.22 -7.70
CA GLY A 148 15.12 0.26 -9.02
C GLY A 148 13.61 0.40 -9.03
N PHE A 149 12.91 -0.65 -8.60
CA PHE A 149 11.45 -0.61 -8.43
C PHE A 149 11.03 0.48 -7.45
N PHE A 150 11.73 0.60 -6.31
CA PHE A 150 11.45 1.64 -5.31
C PHE A 150 11.49 3.04 -5.93
N ARG A 151 12.52 3.37 -6.71
CA ARG A 151 12.64 4.67 -7.37
C ARG A 151 11.51 4.93 -8.35
N TRP A 152 11.18 3.93 -9.17
CA TRP A 152 10.07 4.03 -10.12
C TRP A 152 8.73 4.22 -9.41
N ALA A 153 8.45 3.43 -8.37
CA ALA A 153 7.19 3.53 -7.63
C ALA A 153 7.09 4.86 -6.85
N LEU A 154 8.20 5.34 -6.26
CA LEU A 154 8.23 6.67 -5.65
C LEU A 154 7.96 7.76 -6.69
N TYR A 155 8.56 7.68 -7.88
CA TYR A 155 8.24 8.59 -8.98
C TYR A 155 6.76 8.53 -9.35
N SER A 156 6.19 7.33 -9.45
CA SER A 156 4.77 7.13 -9.74
C SER A 156 3.85 7.74 -8.68
N ILE A 157 4.16 7.56 -7.39
CA ILE A 157 3.45 8.21 -6.28
C ILE A 157 3.50 9.72 -6.42
N LEU A 158 4.69 10.29 -6.63
CA LEU A 158 4.90 11.74 -6.73
C LEU A 158 4.20 12.38 -7.93
N ASN A 159 3.94 11.63 -8.99
CA ASN A 159 3.25 12.11 -10.18
C ASN A 159 1.80 11.61 -10.29
N TRP A 160 1.32 10.91 -9.26
CA TRP A 160 -0.07 10.46 -9.24
C TRP A 160 -1.03 11.64 -9.05
N ASP A 161 -1.96 11.78 -9.96
CA ASP A 161 -2.90 12.92 -10.03
C ASP A 161 -4.37 12.48 -10.08
N SER A 162 -4.64 11.18 -9.79
CA SER A 162 -6.00 10.66 -9.79
C SER A 162 -6.87 11.33 -8.72
N LEU A 163 -8.04 11.80 -9.15
CA LEU A 163 -9.11 12.31 -8.28
C LEU A 163 -10.27 11.31 -8.18
N GLU A 164 -10.27 10.25 -8.99
CA GLU A 164 -11.30 9.23 -8.97
C GLU A 164 -11.14 8.34 -7.74
N ILE A 165 -12.28 8.10 -7.07
CA ILE A 165 -12.37 7.30 -5.84
C ILE A 165 -13.27 6.10 -6.12
N PRO A 166 -12.93 4.87 -5.71
CA PRO A 166 -13.79 3.71 -5.83
C PRO A 166 -15.17 3.95 -5.17
N LYS A 167 -16.24 3.39 -5.74
CA LYS A 167 -17.60 3.62 -5.25
C LYS A 167 -17.88 2.98 -3.88
N LYS A 168 -17.32 1.79 -3.66
CA LYS A 168 -17.50 1.01 -2.41
C LYS A 168 -16.18 0.43 -1.97
N PHE A 169 -15.74 0.74 -0.76
CA PHE A 169 -14.50 0.23 -0.19
C PHE A 169 -14.51 0.33 1.33
N LEU A 170 -13.74 -0.50 1.99
CA LEU A 170 -13.35 -0.33 3.39
C LEU A 170 -12.00 0.37 3.43
N HIS A 171 -11.92 1.56 4.03
CA HIS A 171 -10.66 2.28 4.22
C HIS A 171 -10.29 2.29 5.71
N LEU A 172 -9.23 1.61 6.08
CA LEU A 172 -8.65 1.58 7.42
C LEU A 172 -7.39 2.44 7.45
N HIS A 173 -7.31 3.37 8.40
CA HIS A 173 -6.15 4.26 8.49
C HIS A 173 -5.82 4.61 9.94
N GLY A 174 -4.52 4.57 10.26
CA GLY A 174 -4.02 4.91 11.60
C GLY A 174 -3.99 6.42 11.85
N ASP A 175 -4.46 6.85 13.01
CA ASP A 175 -4.48 8.27 13.38
C ASP A 175 -3.08 8.82 13.70
N LYS A 176 -2.06 7.95 13.80
CA LYS A 176 -0.64 8.28 14.00
C LYS A 176 0.22 7.99 12.77
N ASP A 177 -0.38 7.83 11.59
CA ASP A 177 0.37 7.65 10.35
C ASP A 177 1.17 8.92 10.01
N ARG A 178 2.50 8.78 9.97
CA ARG A 178 3.45 9.86 9.69
C ARG A 178 3.91 9.92 8.24
N ILE A 179 3.60 8.89 7.45
CA ILE A 179 3.96 8.79 6.04
C ILE A 179 2.84 9.33 5.16
N ILE A 180 1.60 8.87 5.40
CA ILE A 180 0.40 9.34 4.73
C ILE A 180 -0.60 9.76 5.83
N PRO A 181 -0.51 10.97 6.40
CA PRO A 181 -1.48 11.44 7.38
C PRO A 181 -2.89 11.48 6.78
N ILE A 182 -3.91 11.28 7.62
CA ILE A 182 -5.31 11.41 7.19
C ILE A 182 -5.60 12.86 6.84
N ILE A 183 -5.69 13.16 5.55
CA ILE A 183 -5.96 14.51 5.02
C ILE A 183 -7.15 14.43 4.06
N ASN A 184 -8.12 15.32 4.22
CA ASN A 184 -9.28 15.45 3.31
C ASN A 184 -9.98 14.11 3.00
N CYS A 185 -10.09 13.21 3.99
CA CYS A 185 -10.69 11.90 3.83
C CYS A 185 -11.81 11.69 4.85
N ASN A 186 -13.07 11.71 4.39
CA ASN A 186 -14.25 11.49 5.23
C ASN A 186 -14.66 10.00 5.28
N SER A 187 -14.27 9.22 4.26
CA SER A 187 -14.64 7.80 4.13
C SER A 187 -13.56 6.89 4.73
N VAL A 188 -13.12 7.18 5.97
CA VAL A 188 -12.06 6.44 6.63
C VAL A 188 -12.48 5.94 8.00
N ARG A 189 -12.29 4.65 8.28
CA ARG A 189 -12.36 4.09 9.63
C ARG A 189 -10.98 4.23 10.28
N ARG A 190 -10.91 5.05 11.31
CA ARG A 190 -9.67 5.35 12.02
C ARG A 190 -9.32 4.25 13.01
N ILE A 191 -8.05 3.84 13.01
CA ILE A 191 -7.48 2.91 14.00
C ILE A 191 -6.69 3.74 15.00
N ALA A 192 -7.16 3.76 16.25
CA ALA A 192 -6.57 4.56 17.31
C ALA A 192 -5.14 4.11 17.64
N GLY A 193 -4.19 5.03 17.66
CA GLY A 193 -2.77 4.74 17.89
C GLY A 193 -2.05 4.09 16.72
N GLY A 194 -2.74 3.76 15.62
CA GLY A 194 -2.16 3.11 14.45
C GLY A 194 -1.17 4.02 13.71
N GLY A 195 0.04 3.54 13.45
CA GLY A 195 1.02 4.15 12.54
C GLY A 195 0.84 3.66 11.11
N HIS A 196 1.78 4.01 10.21
CA HIS A 196 1.71 3.59 8.80
C HIS A 196 1.70 2.06 8.65
N LEU A 197 2.47 1.34 9.49
CA LEU A 197 2.53 -0.12 9.46
C LEU A 197 1.61 -0.76 10.52
N MET A 198 0.44 -0.15 10.77
CA MET A 198 -0.55 -0.65 11.73
C MET A 198 -1.05 -2.06 11.43
N ILE A 199 -0.89 -2.52 10.21
CA ILE A 199 -1.21 -3.90 9.81
C ILE A 199 -0.42 -4.94 10.61
N LEU A 200 0.76 -4.59 11.15
CA LEU A 200 1.52 -5.44 12.07
C LEU A 200 1.16 -5.16 13.54
N THR A 201 0.97 -3.89 13.91
CA THR A 201 0.80 -3.49 15.31
C THR A 201 -0.64 -3.59 15.81
N HIS A 202 -1.63 -3.50 14.91
CA HIS A 202 -3.07 -3.57 15.20
C HIS A 202 -3.75 -4.71 14.42
N HIS A 203 -2.98 -5.76 14.09
CA HIS A 203 -3.41 -6.85 13.21
C HIS A 203 -4.70 -7.55 13.65
N ASN A 204 -4.97 -7.67 14.95
CA ASN A 204 -6.17 -8.32 15.46
C ASN A 204 -7.44 -7.54 15.09
N GLU A 205 -7.49 -6.25 15.41
CA GLU A 205 -8.60 -5.37 15.06
C GLU A 205 -8.79 -5.31 13.54
N ILE A 206 -7.70 -5.11 12.80
CA ILE A 206 -7.73 -5.04 11.33
C ILE A 206 -8.25 -6.35 10.73
N SER A 207 -7.83 -7.51 11.25
CA SER A 207 -8.31 -8.82 10.76
C SER A 207 -9.82 -8.99 10.95
N ILE A 208 -10.36 -8.55 12.08
CA ILE A 208 -11.81 -8.60 12.36
C ILE A 208 -12.55 -7.74 11.34
N LEU A 209 -12.13 -6.47 11.17
CA LEU A 209 -12.78 -5.52 10.25
C LEU A 209 -12.75 -5.99 8.79
N ILE A 210 -11.63 -6.57 8.36
CA ILE A 210 -11.51 -7.13 7.02
C ILE A 210 -12.49 -8.29 6.84
N LYS A 211 -12.56 -9.22 7.79
CA LYS A 211 -13.45 -10.38 7.71
C LYS A 211 -14.92 -9.99 7.70
N GLU A 212 -15.32 -9.08 8.58
CA GLU A 212 -16.68 -8.51 8.59
C GLU A 212 -17.03 -7.99 7.21
N TYR A 213 -16.23 -7.08 6.66
CA TYR A 213 -16.49 -6.45 5.36
C TYR A 213 -16.51 -7.43 4.18
N LEU A 214 -15.60 -8.43 4.17
CA LEU A 214 -15.53 -9.42 3.09
C LEU A 214 -16.67 -10.45 3.14
N ASN A 215 -17.35 -10.60 4.30
CA ASN A 215 -18.44 -11.54 4.48
C ASN A 215 -19.83 -10.92 4.35
N GLU A 216 -19.94 -9.60 4.32
CA GLU A 216 -21.14 -8.87 3.88
C GLU A 216 -21.44 -9.14 2.38
#